data_90003c92ed9d40821da01e9a898a4b3d
#
_entry.id   90003c92ed9d40821da01e9a898a4b3d
#
_cell.length_a   1.000
_cell.length_b   1.000
_cell.length_c   1.000
_cell.angle_alpha   90.00
_cell.angle_beta   90.00
_cell.angle_gamma   90.00
#
_symmetry.space_group_name_H-M   'P 1'
#
loop_
_entity.id
_entity.type
_entity.pdbx_description
1 polymer ?
#
loop_
_entity_poly.entity_id
_entity_poly.type
_entity_poly.pdbx_seq_one_letter_code
_entity_poly.pdbx_strand_id
1 'polypeptide(L)'
;MRLAGQVTEAEPLRYTPAGLPLLQFRLAHKSLQVEAGYKRQVECEVTCIALGEAATRLSRVQAGTEVKVSGFLNRKNRMSAQLVLHANSTDIVKESNDGNDEQSGPGAGQGESKA
;
A
#
# COMPACT_ATOMS: atom_id res chain seq x y z
N MET A 1 9.81 -8.36 2.02
CA MET A 1 8.38 -8.61 1.82
C MET A 1 7.80 -7.60 0.86
N ARG A 2 6.98 -8.06 -0.05
CA ARG A 2 6.31 -7.17 -1.00
C ARG A 2 4.80 -7.36 -0.90
N LEU A 3 4.07 -6.29 -1.01
CA LEU A 3 2.64 -6.35 -0.92
C LEU A 3 2.02 -5.30 -1.84
N ALA A 4 0.98 -5.68 -2.56
CA ALA A 4 0.24 -4.74 -3.40
C ALA A 4 -1.18 -4.63 -2.88
N GLY A 5 -1.76 -3.47 -2.99
CA GLY A 5 -3.14 -3.29 -2.56
C GLY A 5 -3.59 -1.87 -2.76
N GLN A 6 -4.78 -1.59 -2.26
CA GLN A 6 -5.35 -0.25 -2.35
C GLN A 6 -5.26 0.45 -1.00
N VAL A 7 -4.88 1.70 -1.03
CA VAL A 7 -4.88 2.52 0.18
C VAL A 7 -6.34 2.77 0.56
N THR A 8 -6.71 2.39 1.76
CA THR A 8 -8.07 2.64 2.24
C THR A 8 -8.11 3.88 3.11
N GLU A 9 -6.99 4.21 3.75
CA GLU A 9 -6.95 5.33 4.65
C GLU A 9 -5.51 5.77 4.82
N ALA A 10 -5.24 7.04 4.81
CA ALA A 10 -3.91 7.57 5.04
C ALA A 10 -3.99 8.70 6.04
N GLU A 11 -3.14 8.69 7.04
CA GLU A 11 -3.09 9.77 8.01
C GLU A 11 -2.29 10.93 7.44
N PRO A 12 -2.44 12.12 7.99
CA PRO A 12 -1.64 13.24 7.52
C PRO A 12 -0.16 12.98 7.71
N LEU A 13 0.63 13.49 6.81
CA LEU A 13 2.09 13.35 6.88
C LEU A 13 2.58 14.01 8.16
N ARG A 14 3.44 13.31 8.88
CA ARG A 14 4.04 13.83 10.10
C ARG A 14 5.55 13.77 9.97
N TYR A 15 6.23 14.30 10.95
CA TYR A 15 7.68 14.27 10.96
C TYR A 15 8.15 13.69 12.28
N THR A 16 9.20 12.88 12.21
CA THR A 16 9.79 12.31 13.41
C THR A 16 10.59 13.39 14.13
N PRO A 17 10.99 13.15 15.38
CA PRO A 17 11.86 14.12 16.05
C PRO A 17 13.16 14.41 15.29
N ALA A 18 13.62 13.46 14.48
CA ALA A 18 14.82 13.68 13.67
C ALA A 18 14.51 14.44 12.38
N GLY A 19 13.26 14.79 12.14
CA GLY A 19 12.91 15.57 10.96
C GLY A 19 12.57 14.76 9.74
N LEU A 20 12.43 13.44 9.86
CA LEU A 20 12.07 12.60 8.70
C LEU A 20 10.57 12.57 8.51
N PRO A 21 10.10 12.65 7.28
CA PRO A 21 8.67 12.48 7.03
C PRO A 21 8.21 11.07 7.38
N LEU A 22 7.05 10.99 7.96
CA LEU A 22 6.45 9.71 8.36
C LEU A 22 5.00 9.70 7.91
N LEU A 23 4.61 8.62 7.25
CA LEU A 23 3.23 8.45 6.82
C LEU A 23 2.74 7.09 7.27
N GLN A 24 1.60 7.10 7.94
CA GLN A 24 0.93 5.86 8.31
C GLN A 24 -0.31 5.70 7.44
N PHE A 25 -0.48 4.53 6.87
CA PHE A 25 -1.62 4.29 6.00
C PHE A 25 -2.06 2.84 6.11
N ARG A 26 -3.26 2.57 5.65
CA ARG A 26 -3.78 1.21 5.62
C ARG A 26 -3.91 0.75 4.19
N LEU A 27 -3.55 -0.51 3.98
CA LEU A 27 -3.53 -1.11 2.67
C LEU A 27 -4.47 -2.31 2.65
N ALA A 28 -5.44 -2.31 1.77
CA ALA A 28 -6.31 -3.46 1.58
C ALA A 28 -5.73 -4.32 0.49
N HIS A 29 -5.42 -5.55 0.83
CA HIS A 29 -4.77 -6.50 -0.07
C HIS A 29 -5.72 -7.62 -0.42
N LYS A 30 -5.80 -7.93 -1.71
CA LYS A 30 -6.55 -9.08 -2.19
C LYS A 30 -5.67 -9.84 -3.15
N SER A 31 -5.66 -11.15 -3.03
CA SER A 31 -4.93 -11.97 -3.99
C SER A 31 -5.52 -13.37 -4.03
N LEU A 32 -5.12 -14.12 -5.04
CA LEU A 32 -5.50 -15.50 -5.15
C LEU A 32 -4.24 -16.31 -4.98
N GLN A 33 -4.23 -17.16 -3.99
CA GLN A 33 -3.08 -17.98 -3.65
C GLN A 33 -3.44 -19.45 -3.73
N VAL A 34 -2.44 -20.29 -3.89
CA VAL A 34 -2.64 -21.73 -3.87
C VAL A 34 -2.05 -22.28 -2.60
N GLU A 35 -2.86 -23.04 -1.86
CA GLU A 35 -2.40 -23.62 -0.63
C GLU A 35 -2.85 -25.07 -0.62
N ALA A 36 -1.90 -25.99 -0.49
CA ALA A 36 -2.17 -27.43 -0.49
C ALA A 36 -3.00 -27.85 -1.72
N GLY A 37 -2.72 -27.24 -2.86
CA GLY A 37 -3.43 -27.58 -4.11
C GLY A 37 -4.76 -26.91 -4.30
N TYR A 38 -5.19 -26.10 -3.34
CA TYR A 38 -6.49 -25.43 -3.46
C TYR A 38 -6.28 -23.94 -3.61
N LYS A 39 -7.14 -23.32 -4.42
CA LYS A 39 -7.10 -21.88 -4.57
C LYS A 39 -7.75 -21.21 -3.38
N ARG A 40 -7.07 -20.20 -2.86
CA ARG A 40 -7.55 -19.45 -1.72
C ARG A 40 -7.63 -18.00 -2.07
N GLN A 41 -8.75 -17.37 -1.79
CA GLN A 41 -8.87 -15.94 -1.93
C GLN A 41 -8.37 -15.33 -0.62
N VAL A 42 -7.37 -14.48 -0.73
CA VAL A 42 -6.79 -13.82 0.43
C VAL A 42 -7.25 -12.37 0.44
N GLU A 43 -7.77 -11.96 1.58
CA GLU A 43 -8.22 -10.60 1.78
C GLU A 43 -7.78 -10.14 3.15
N CYS A 44 -7.09 -9.05 3.23
CA CYS A 44 -6.67 -8.53 4.54
C CYS A 44 -6.38 -7.05 4.45
N GLU A 45 -6.32 -6.42 5.61
CA GLU A 45 -5.97 -5.03 5.70
C GLU A 45 -4.72 -4.92 6.56
N VAL A 46 -3.75 -4.19 6.11
CA VAL A 46 -2.45 -4.10 6.77
C VAL A 46 -2.14 -2.64 7.05
N THR A 47 -1.75 -2.36 8.28
CA THR A 47 -1.25 -1.03 8.62
C THR A 47 0.19 -0.93 8.18
N CYS A 48 0.50 0.13 7.47
CA CYS A 48 1.84 0.36 6.94
C CYS A 48 2.39 1.67 7.45
N ILE A 49 3.70 1.71 7.62
CA ILE A 49 4.39 2.94 8.00
C ILE A 49 5.51 3.15 7.00
N ALA A 50 5.58 4.36 6.45
CA ALA A 50 6.66 4.74 5.55
C ALA A 50 7.44 5.89 6.16
N LEU A 51 8.74 5.88 5.97
CA LEU A 51 9.61 6.94 6.46
C LEU A 51 10.44 7.49 5.30
N GLY A 52 10.77 8.75 5.38
CA GLY A 52 11.68 9.38 4.41
C GLY A 52 11.04 9.50 3.04
N GLU A 53 11.79 9.12 2.04
CA GLU A 53 11.34 9.25 0.67
C GLU A 53 10.09 8.42 0.38
N ALA A 54 9.98 7.25 0.99
CA ALA A 54 8.80 6.41 0.81
C ALA A 54 7.56 7.14 1.30
N ALA A 55 7.67 7.87 2.41
CA ALA A 55 6.56 8.64 2.94
C ALA A 55 6.22 9.80 2.01
N THR A 56 7.22 10.48 1.52
CA THR A 56 7.01 11.62 0.63
C THR A 56 6.32 11.19 -0.66
N ARG A 57 6.69 10.04 -1.19
CA ARG A 57 6.08 9.55 -2.39
C ARG A 57 4.58 9.36 -2.26
N LEU A 58 4.12 8.95 -1.10
CA LEU A 58 2.72 8.68 -0.87
C LEU A 58 1.99 9.79 -0.14
N SER A 59 2.63 10.93 0.06
CA SER A 59 2.08 11.98 0.92
C SER A 59 0.76 12.56 0.40
N ARG A 60 0.49 12.44 -0.89
CA ARG A 60 -0.74 12.98 -1.46
C ARG A 60 -1.66 11.90 -2.00
N VAL A 61 -1.38 10.66 -1.63
CA VAL A 61 -2.17 9.57 -2.12
C VAL A 61 -3.57 9.62 -1.52
N GLN A 62 -4.57 9.32 -2.32
CA GLN A 62 -5.94 9.29 -1.87
C GLN A 62 -6.41 7.86 -1.69
N ALA A 63 -7.46 7.68 -0.91
CA ALA A 63 -8.08 6.38 -0.74
C ALA A 63 -8.47 5.82 -2.11
N GLY A 64 -8.26 4.54 -2.30
CA GLY A 64 -8.52 3.89 -3.58
C GLY A 64 -7.31 3.77 -4.47
N THR A 65 -6.23 4.48 -4.16
CA THR A 65 -5.01 4.39 -4.96
C THR A 65 -4.37 3.03 -4.78
N GLU A 66 -3.98 2.42 -5.88
CA GLU A 66 -3.32 1.12 -5.84
C GLU A 66 -1.81 1.32 -5.76
N VAL A 67 -1.18 0.69 -4.79
CA VAL A 67 0.24 0.86 -4.57
C VAL A 67 0.91 -0.49 -4.32
N LYS A 68 2.21 -0.53 -4.54
CA LYS A 68 3.04 -1.66 -4.17
C LYS A 68 4.01 -1.18 -3.11
N VAL A 69 4.15 -1.94 -2.05
CA VAL A 69 5.10 -1.62 -1.00
C VAL A 69 6.06 -2.77 -0.81
N SER A 70 7.27 -2.45 -0.45
CA SER A 70 8.31 -3.43 -0.18
C SER A 70 8.94 -3.07 1.14
N GLY A 71 9.10 -4.02 2.02
CA GLY A 71 9.65 -3.73 3.32
C GLY A 71 9.63 -4.93 4.25
N PHE A 72 9.39 -4.69 5.51
CA PHE A 72 9.46 -5.74 6.52
C PHE A 72 8.39 -5.53 7.59
N LEU A 73 8.04 -6.61 8.26
CA LEU A 73 7.08 -6.56 9.36
C LEU A 73 7.80 -6.35 10.68
N ASN A 74 7.19 -5.60 11.56
CA ASN A 74 7.69 -5.43 12.90
C ASN A 74 6.51 -5.13 13.81
N ARG A 75 6.69 -5.29 15.10
CA ARG A 75 5.66 -4.91 16.04
C ARG A 75 5.50 -3.40 16.04
N LYS A 76 4.28 -2.95 16.27
CA LYS A 76 3.99 -1.53 16.32
C LYS A 76 4.84 -0.84 17.37
N ASN A 77 4.98 -1.48 18.54
CA ASN A 77 5.85 -1.02 19.61
C ASN A 77 6.10 -2.19 20.55
N ARG A 78 6.90 -1.95 21.56
CA ARG A 78 7.28 -3.02 22.48
C ARG A 78 6.13 -3.64 23.21
N MET A 79 5.09 -2.88 23.45
CA MET A 79 3.95 -3.31 24.25
C MET A 79 2.83 -3.89 23.43
N SER A 80 2.98 -3.95 22.12
CA SER A 80 1.90 -4.37 21.24
C SER A 80 2.26 -5.64 20.49
N ALA A 81 1.28 -6.52 20.32
CA ALA A 81 1.44 -7.68 19.45
C ALA A 81 1.04 -7.35 18.02
N GLN A 82 0.50 -6.14 17.78
CA GLN A 82 0.07 -5.76 16.46
C GLN A 82 1.28 -5.57 15.54
N LEU A 83 1.17 -6.14 14.35
CA LEU A 83 2.23 -6.01 13.35
C LEU A 83 1.94 -4.88 12.41
N VAL A 84 2.99 -4.17 11.99
CA VAL A 84 2.89 -3.16 10.97
C VAL A 84 3.93 -3.43 9.91
N LEU A 85 3.65 -3.06 8.68
CA LEU A 85 4.58 -3.21 7.59
C LEU A 85 5.36 -1.90 7.44
N HIS A 86 6.67 -1.98 7.62
CA HIS A 86 7.54 -0.82 7.41
C HIS A 86 7.92 -0.82 5.94
N ALA A 87 7.43 0.17 5.21
CA ALA A 87 7.62 0.25 3.78
C ALA A 87 8.92 0.96 3.46
N ASN A 88 9.90 0.22 2.97
CA ASN A 88 11.17 0.81 2.54
C ASN A 88 11.03 1.43 1.17
N SER A 89 10.13 0.90 0.37
CA SER A 89 9.95 1.34 -1.00
C SER A 89 8.48 1.32 -1.33
N THR A 90 7.99 2.36 -1.96
CA THR A 90 6.58 2.48 -2.30
C THR A 90 6.46 2.96 -3.74
N ASP A 91 5.55 2.34 -4.49
CA ASP A 91 5.29 2.73 -5.87
C ASP A 91 3.80 2.82 -6.10
N ILE A 92 3.37 3.88 -6.75
CA ILE A 92 1.98 4.04 -7.13
C ILE A 92 1.77 3.26 -8.42
N VAL A 93 0.84 2.31 -8.39
CA VAL A 93 0.53 1.51 -9.55
C VAL A 93 -0.60 2.14 -10.34
N LYS A 94 -1.64 2.60 -9.62
CA LYS A 94 -2.79 3.16 -10.29
C LYS A 94 -3.46 4.13 -9.34
N GLU A 95 -3.57 5.36 -9.76
CA GLU A 95 -4.17 6.39 -8.91
C GLU A 95 -5.68 6.27 -8.88
N SER A 96 -6.24 6.65 -7.76
CA SER A 96 -7.66 6.74 -7.63
C SER A 96 -8.11 7.94 -8.44
N ASN A 97 -8.76 7.68 -9.57
CA ASN A 97 -9.10 8.76 -10.41
C ASN A 97 -10.38 8.52 -11.02
N ASP A 98 -11.40 9.00 -10.47
CA ASP A 98 -12.63 8.76 -10.93
C ASP A 98 -12.87 9.19 -12.24
N GLY A 99 -12.45 10.19 -12.62
CA GLY A 99 -12.85 10.76 -13.82
C GLY A 99 -12.12 10.37 -14.96
N ASN A 100 -11.02 10.10 -14.81
CA ASN A 100 -10.32 9.91 -15.93
C ASN A 100 -9.91 8.68 -16.21
N ASP A 101 -10.04 7.96 -15.47
CA ASP A 101 -9.60 6.82 -15.72
C ASP A 101 -10.10 6.23 -16.79
N GLU A 102 -10.98 6.50 -17.19
CA GLU A 102 -11.48 5.93 -18.12
C GLU A 102 -10.89 6.16 -19.27
N GLN A 103 -10.33 6.94 -19.39
CA GLN A 103 -9.84 7.14 -20.53
C GLN A 103 -8.73 6.42 -20.71
N SER A 104 -8.40 6.20 -20.16
CA SER A 104 -7.47 5.49 -20.52
C SER A 104 -7.61 4.34 -20.74
N GLY A 105 -8.27 4.41 -20.85
CA GLY A 105 -8.35 3.71 -21.02
C GLY A 105 -8.01 2.80 -21.41
N PRO A 106 -8.19 2.66 -21.89
CA PRO A 106 -7.99 1.72 -22.34
C PRO A 106 -6.85 1.11 -22.12
N GLY A 107 -6.75 1.48 -21.99
CA GLY A 107 -6.05 1.05 -21.78
C GLY A 107 -5.58 0.44 -21.07
N ALA A 108 -5.92 0.65 -20.91
CA ALA A 108 -5.49 0.29 -20.29
C ALA A 108 -5.15 -0.60 -19.81
N GLY A 109 -5.44 -0.57 -19.97
CA GLY A 109 -5.27 -1.24 -19.54
C GLY A 109 -4.80 -2.14 -19.18
N GLN A 110 -4.88 -2.11 -19.29
CA GLN A 110 -4.56 -2.70 -18.90
C GLN A 110 -3.96 -3.50 -18.38
N GLY A 111 -4.20 -3.29 -18.55
CA GLY A 111 -3.84 -3.80 -18.07
C GLY A 111 -3.46 -4.70 -17.76
N GLU A 112 -3.60 -4.70 -17.88
CA GLU A 112 -3.33 -5.28 -17.56
C GLU A 112 -2.79 -6.05 -17.09
N SER A 113 -2.88 -5.89 -17.27
CA SER A 113 -2.38 -6.35 -16.84
C SER A 113 -2.12 -7.13 -16.18
N LYS A 114 -2.51 -7.22 -16.13
CA LYS A 114 -2.27 -7.81 -15.43
C LYS A 114 -1.90 -8.62 -15.11
N ALA A 115 -1.94 -8.59 -15.43
CA ALA A 115 -1.59 -9.23 -15.17
C ALA A 115 -1.31 -9.67 -14.92
#